data_7c9e036d7463fce95e569dbd845973b0
#
_entry.id   7c9e036d7463fce95e569dbd845973b0
#
_cell.length_a   1.000
_cell.length_b   1.000
_cell.length_c   1.000
_cell.angle_alpha   90.00
_cell.angle_beta   90.00
_cell.angle_gamma   90.00
#
_symmetry.space_group_name_H-M   'P 1'
#
loop_
_entity.id
_entity.type
_entity.pdbx_description
1 polymer ?
#
loop_
_entity_poly.entity_id
_entity_poly.type
_entity_poly.pdbx_seq_one_letter_code
_entity_poly.pdbx_strand_id
1 'polypeptide(L)' 'MKITGGRGYVKFDLENGYIMKAEGEMLIDNTFLVYKDTMKSWEVPHNNEKVSDEQVENIIKTSCKMMNKNTIHLIFE' A
#
# COMPACT_ATOMS: atom_id res chain seq x y z
N MET A 1 7.09 -8.52 2.45
CA MET A 1 5.84 -7.86 2.03
C MET A 1 5.65 -8.00 0.53
N LYS A 2 4.44 -8.26 0.10
CA LYS A 2 4.10 -8.31 -1.32
C LYS A 2 3.19 -7.14 -1.67
N ILE A 3 3.42 -6.53 -2.83
CA ILE A 3 2.61 -5.42 -3.30
C ILE A 3 1.92 -5.84 -4.60
N THR A 4 0.61 -5.78 -4.59
CA THR A 4 -0.21 -6.09 -5.77
C THR A 4 -1.19 -4.95 -5.96
N GLY A 5 -1.86 -4.90 -7.10
CA GLY A 5 -2.82 -3.84 -7.32
C GLY A 5 -3.58 -3.98 -8.61
N GLY A 6 -4.52 -3.07 -8.78
CA GLY A 6 -5.35 -2.91 -9.96
C GLY A 6 -5.31 -1.47 -10.42
N ARG A 7 -6.35 -1.06 -11.18
CA ARG A 7 -6.37 0.28 -11.78
C ARG A 7 -6.50 1.40 -10.75
N GLY A 8 -7.27 1.19 -9.70
CA GLY A 8 -7.56 2.24 -8.73
C GLY A 8 -7.15 1.90 -7.31
N TYR A 9 -6.36 0.87 -7.11
CA TYR A 9 -5.98 0.45 -5.76
C TYR A 9 -4.64 -0.29 -5.77
N VAL A 10 -4.05 -0.36 -4.57
CA VAL A 10 -2.87 -1.18 -4.32
C VAL A 10 -3.07 -1.91 -2.99
N LYS A 11 -2.57 -3.14 -2.91
CA LYS A 11 -2.63 -3.94 -1.70
C LYS A 11 -1.23 -4.24 -1.21
N PHE A 12 -1.03 -4.03 0.09
CA PHE A 12 0.21 -4.34 0.78
C PHE A 12 -0.01 -5.56 1.64
N ASP A 13 0.48 -6.71 1.19
CA ASP A 13 0.36 -7.96 1.92
C ASP A 13 1.58 -8.11 2.82
N LEU A 14 1.38 -8.01 4.13
CA LEU A 14 2.46 -8.08 5.10
C LEU A 14 2.98 -9.51 5.34
N GLU A 15 2.32 -10.50 4.70
CA GLU A 15 2.69 -11.92 4.81
C GLU A 15 2.57 -12.48 6.22
N ASN A 16 1.78 -11.83 7.06
CA ASN A 16 1.49 -12.27 8.43
C ASN A 16 -0.01 -12.36 8.69
N GLY A 17 -0.81 -12.40 7.62
CA GLY A 17 -2.26 -12.43 7.72
C GLY A 17 -2.92 -11.06 7.59
N TYR A 18 -2.14 -9.99 7.59
CA TYR A 18 -2.66 -8.63 7.46
C TYR A 18 -2.38 -8.08 6.07
N ILE A 19 -3.43 -7.54 5.44
CA ILE A 19 -3.35 -6.89 4.14
C ILE A 19 -3.95 -5.50 4.26
N MET A 20 -3.21 -4.50 3.81
CA MET A 20 -3.68 -3.11 3.75
C MET A 20 -4.00 -2.76 2.30
N LYS A 21 -5.24 -2.30 2.06
CA LYS A 21 -5.63 -1.81 0.74
C LYS A 21 -5.63 -0.30 0.76
N ALA A 22 -5.00 0.30 -0.22
CA ALA A 22 -5.01 1.75 -0.42
C ALA A 22 -5.59 2.07 -1.78
N GLU A 23 -6.23 3.22 -1.87
CA GLU A 23 -6.76 3.72 -3.14
C GLU A 23 -5.78 4.71 -3.76
N GLY A 24 -5.91 4.90 -5.05
CA GLY A 24 -5.06 5.83 -5.78
C GLY A 24 -5.32 5.79 -7.25
N GLU A 25 -4.34 6.20 -8.05
CA GLU A 25 -4.49 6.14 -9.50
C GLU A 25 -3.16 5.85 -10.19
N MET A 26 -3.28 5.13 -11.30
CA MET A 26 -2.13 4.83 -12.14
C MET A 26 -1.77 6.06 -12.95
N LEU A 27 -0.51 6.46 -12.84
CA LEU A 27 0.04 7.57 -13.63
C LEU A 27 0.85 7.01 -14.79
N ILE A 28 1.48 7.89 -15.55
CA ILE A 28 2.38 7.48 -16.62
C ILE A 28 3.70 6.96 -16.05
N ASP A 29 4.53 6.36 -16.91
CA ASP A 29 5.88 5.90 -16.57
C ASP A 29 5.92 4.90 -15.41
N ASN A 30 4.92 4.00 -15.37
CA ASN A 30 4.87 2.92 -14.39
C ASN A 30 4.86 3.44 -12.94
N THR A 31 4.13 4.54 -12.73
CA THR A 31 4.00 5.19 -11.43
C THR A 31 2.56 5.09 -10.94
N PHE A 32 2.38 4.81 -9.66
CA PHE A 32 1.07 4.76 -9.03
C PHE A 32 1.02 5.74 -7.86
N LEU A 33 0.04 6.64 -7.89
CA LEU A 33 -0.19 7.60 -6.82
C LEU A 33 -1.08 6.96 -5.77
N VAL A 34 -0.58 6.86 -4.55
CA VAL A 34 -1.31 6.26 -3.42
C VAL A 34 -1.85 7.37 -2.53
N TYR A 35 -3.14 7.35 -2.25
CA TYR A 35 -3.76 8.30 -1.33
C TYR A 35 -3.60 7.75 0.09
N LYS A 36 -2.68 8.32 0.85
CA LYS A 36 -2.34 7.87 2.21
C LYS A 36 -3.55 7.86 3.14
N ASP A 37 -4.45 8.81 2.98
CA ASP A 37 -5.63 8.90 3.83
C ASP A 37 -6.61 7.75 3.62
N THR A 38 -6.43 6.93 2.59
CA THR A 38 -7.23 5.74 2.38
C THR A 38 -6.66 4.51 3.10
N MET A 39 -5.46 4.62 3.65
CA MET A 39 -4.81 3.54 4.39
C MET A 39 -5.34 3.52 5.83
N LYS A 40 -6.62 3.18 5.98
CA LYS A 40 -7.34 3.31 7.26
C LYS A 40 -7.81 2.01 7.87
N SER A 41 -7.85 0.94 7.10
CA SER A 41 -8.38 -0.32 7.58
C SER A 41 -7.68 -1.50 6.92
N TRP A 42 -7.66 -2.59 7.68
CA TRP A 42 -7.15 -3.86 7.19
C TRP A 42 -8.24 -4.58 6.41
N GLU A 43 -7.82 -5.46 5.50
CA GLU A 43 -8.76 -6.36 4.83
C GLU A 43 -9.26 -7.43 5.78
N VAL A 44 -10.38 -8.04 5.45
CA VAL A 44 -10.96 -9.17 6.20
C VAL A 44 -9.89 -10.26 6.38
N PRO A 45 -9.75 -10.89 7.55
CA PRO A 45 -10.64 -10.83 8.72
C PRO A 45 -10.26 -9.74 9.75
N HIS A 46 -9.31 -8.89 9.46
CA HIS A 46 -8.80 -7.88 10.43
C HIS A 46 -9.44 -6.51 10.25
N ASN A 47 -10.54 -6.42 9.51
CA ASN A 47 -11.16 -5.15 9.16
C ASN A 47 -11.74 -4.39 10.36
N ASN A 48 -11.90 -5.04 11.52
CA ASN A 48 -12.36 -4.38 12.74
C ASN A 48 -11.22 -3.88 13.64
N GLU A 49 -9.99 -4.15 13.27
CA GLU A 49 -8.83 -3.72 14.05
C GLU A 49 -8.37 -2.35 13.59
N LYS A 50 -7.92 -1.54 14.55
CA LYS A 50 -7.43 -0.20 14.23
C LYS A 50 -6.09 -0.26 13.52
N VAL A 51 -5.90 0.67 12.59
CA VAL A 51 -4.61 0.89 11.94
C VAL A 51 -3.96 2.09 12.63
N SER A 52 -2.75 1.90 13.12
CA SER A 52 -2.00 3.00 13.74
C SER A 52 -1.18 3.76 12.70
N ASP A 53 -0.84 5.01 13.03
CA ASP A 53 0.02 5.81 12.17
C ASP A 53 1.39 5.14 11.98
N GLU A 54 1.90 4.49 13.03
CA GLU A 54 3.16 3.76 12.96
C GLU A 54 3.09 2.62 11.96
N GLN A 55 1.97 1.89 11.93
CA GLN A 55 1.79 0.80 10.98
C GLN A 55 1.78 1.31 9.54
N VAL A 56 1.10 2.43 9.29
CA VAL A 56 1.08 3.06 7.97
C VAL A 56 2.50 3.50 7.57
N GLU A 57 3.21 4.15 8.46
CA GLU A 57 4.58 4.60 8.21
C GLU A 57 5.51 3.42 7.91
N ASN A 58 5.37 2.31 8.62
CA ASN A 58 6.17 1.12 8.38
C ASN A 58 5.90 0.51 7.00
N ILE A 59 4.64 0.51 6.57
CA ILE A 59 4.27 0.04 5.24
C ILE A 59 4.91 0.93 4.18
N ILE A 60 4.82 2.24 4.35
CA ILE A 60 5.40 3.20 3.41
C ILE A 60 6.92 3.02 3.32
N LYS A 61 7.59 2.94 4.46
CA LYS A 61 9.05 2.76 4.49
C LYS A 61 9.49 1.46 3.83
N THR A 62 8.77 0.36 4.11
CA THR A 62 9.08 -0.93 3.52
C THR A 62 8.86 -0.89 2.01
N SER A 63 7.78 -0.26 1.57
CA SER A 63 7.49 -0.12 0.14
C SER A 63 8.60 0.66 -0.56
N CYS A 64 9.07 1.74 0.03
CA CYS A 64 10.14 2.54 -0.55
C CYS A 64 11.44 1.74 -0.68
N LYS A 65 11.72 0.87 0.27
CA LYS A 65 12.92 0.02 0.20
C LYS A 65 12.82 -1.07 -0.87
N MET A 66 11.61 -1.45 -1.24
CA MET A 66 11.38 -2.49 -2.24
C MET A 66 11.40 -1.95 -3.66
N MET A 67 11.32 -0.65 -3.84
CA MET A 67 11.28 -0.05 -5.17
C MET A 67 12.62 -0.13 -5.86
N ASN A 68 12.57 -0.49 -7.14
CA ASN A 68 13.72 -0.45 -8.02
C ASN A 68 13.22 -0.17 -9.44
N LYS A 69 14.13 -0.06 -10.40
CA LYS A 69 13.75 0.30 -11.78
C LYS A 69 12.88 -0.73 -12.49
N ASN A 70 12.76 -1.93 -11.94
CA ASN A 70 11.95 -3.00 -12.52
C ASN A 70 10.58 -3.15 -11.84
N THR A 71 10.30 -2.34 -10.84
CA THR A 71 9.02 -2.36 -10.13
C THR A 71 8.24 -1.09 -10.40
N ILE A 72 6.93 -1.15 -10.12
CA ILE A 72 6.11 0.05 -10.17
C ILE A 72 6.56 1.02 -9.08
N HIS A 73 6.61 2.30 -9.40
CA HIS A 73 6.95 3.34 -8.43
C HIS A 73 5.71 3.82 -7.73
N LEU A 74 5.76 3.87 -6.40
CA LEU A 74 4.65 4.34 -5.58
C LEU A 74 4.98 5.72 -5.04
N ILE A 75 4.03 6.64 -5.20
CA ILE A 75 4.10 7.99 -4.61
C ILE A 75 2.97 8.07 -3.61
N PHE A 76 3.28 8.39 -2.37
CA PHE A 76 2.30 8.47 -1.29
C PHE A 76 1.95 9.93 -1.00
N GLU A 77 0.67 10.25 -1.07
CA GLU A 77 0.17 11.60 -0.79
C GLU A 77 -0.98 11.63 0.22
#